data_1aa67fb73fee25081ae797c5d7ae88eb
#
_entry.id   1aa67fb73fee25081ae797c5d7ae88eb
#
_cell.length_a   1.000
_cell.length_b   1.000
_cell.length_c   1.000
_cell.angle_alpha   90.00
_cell.angle_beta   90.00
_cell.angle_gamma   90.00
#
_symmetry.space_group_name_H-M   'P 1'
#
loop_
_entity.id
_entity.type
_entity.pdbx_description
1 polymer ?
#
loop_
_entity_poly.entity_id
_entity_poly.type
_entity_poly.pdbx_seq_one_letter_code
_entity_poly.pdbx_strand_id
1 'polypeptide(L)'
;MIFRVSRPVVAGMVLAGSLALAGCKSKGDLVVDEGVGITAIRTACPSAGIPDYTGDVTLFRGATATADAIDVTASMTHVRSECNPNGEKVLATVRFDVQARRSDSHGARRVTLPYFVTVMRGGNAVIAKRIGNVVLDFADGQDRAQASASGSAYIDKAEATLPREIHDRITKKRKAGDYDAAIDPLAQPEVRAAVARATFDVFVGFQLSDAQLSYNATR
;
A
#
# COMPACT_ATOMS: atom_id res chain seq x y z
N MET A 1 18.47 -13.67 83.46
CA MET A 1 19.36 -13.06 82.48
C MET A 1 18.48 -12.43 81.35
N ILE A 2 18.41 -11.13 81.37
CA ILE A 2 17.52 -10.36 80.49
C ILE A 2 18.38 -9.85 79.32
N PHE A 3 18.09 -10.27 78.11
CA PHE A 3 18.69 -9.70 76.90
C PHE A 3 17.73 -8.65 76.31
N ARG A 4 18.14 -7.39 76.41
CA ARG A 4 17.58 -6.25 75.69
C ARG A 4 17.96 -6.39 74.21
N VAL A 5 17.00 -6.44 73.33
CA VAL A 5 17.19 -6.21 71.88
C VAL A 5 16.77 -4.79 71.55
N SER A 6 17.76 -4.00 71.15
CA SER A 6 17.65 -2.64 70.74
C SER A 6 17.04 -2.54 69.34
N ARG A 7 15.92 -1.77 69.20
CA ARG A 7 15.52 -1.20 67.95
C ARG A 7 16.37 0.08 67.71
N PRO A 8 17.06 0.25 66.62
CA PRO A 8 16.48 0.91 65.43
C PRO A 8 17.23 0.54 64.12
N VAL A 9 16.61 0.04 63.11
CA VAL A 9 17.07 0.13 61.68
C VAL A 9 15.90 -0.20 60.75
N VAL A 10 14.80 0.53 60.81
CA VAL A 10 13.70 0.38 59.83
C VAL A 10 13.27 1.74 59.24
N ALA A 11 14.00 2.81 59.53
CA ALA A 11 13.59 4.16 59.03
C ALA A 11 14.37 4.66 57.80
N GLY A 12 15.24 3.83 57.19
CA GLY A 12 16.12 4.26 56.09
C GLY A 12 15.78 3.75 54.67
N MET A 13 14.73 2.93 54.48
CA MET A 13 14.56 2.20 53.22
C MET A 13 13.28 2.56 52.41
N VAL A 14 12.60 3.64 52.80
CA VAL A 14 11.35 4.07 52.10
C VAL A 14 11.57 5.31 51.21
N LEU A 15 12.75 5.94 51.20
CA LEU A 15 12.98 7.15 50.41
C LEU A 15 13.73 6.91 49.07
N ALA A 16 14.12 5.66 48.71
CA ALA A 16 14.84 5.37 47.47
C ALA A 16 13.96 4.82 46.32
N GLY A 17 12.65 4.67 46.53
CA GLY A 17 11.72 4.09 45.58
C GLY A 17 10.96 5.07 44.66
N SER A 18 11.11 6.38 44.86
CA SER A 18 10.23 7.37 44.18
C SER A 18 10.86 8.12 42.99
N LEU A 19 12.06 7.75 42.53
CA LEU A 19 12.73 8.45 41.41
C LEU A 19 12.79 7.63 40.08
N ALA A 20 12.10 6.53 39.96
CA ALA A 20 12.14 5.67 38.74
C ALA A 20 10.93 5.85 37.80
N LEU A 21 10.12 6.90 37.98
CA LEU A 21 9.01 7.27 37.08
C LEU A 21 9.31 8.51 36.25
N ALA A 22 10.59 8.79 35.94
CA ALA A 22 10.94 9.71 34.88
C ALA A 22 10.63 9.00 33.55
N GLY A 23 9.39 9.16 33.09
CA GLY A 23 8.89 8.57 31.86
C GLY A 23 9.82 8.85 30.70
N CYS A 24 10.18 7.80 29.98
CA CYS A 24 10.83 7.89 28.68
C CYS A 24 9.97 8.77 27.79
N LYS A 25 10.37 10.00 27.58
CA LYS A 25 9.81 10.87 26.55
C LYS A 25 10.25 10.26 25.21
N SER A 26 9.44 9.37 24.65
CA SER A 26 9.69 8.82 23.33
C SER A 26 9.60 9.98 22.33
N LYS A 27 10.60 10.10 21.45
CA LYS A 27 10.52 10.98 20.28
C LYS A 27 9.53 10.39 19.29
N GLY A 28 8.26 10.48 19.60
CA GLY A 28 7.16 9.89 18.83
C GLY A 28 5.84 10.09 19.52
N ASP A 29 5.69 11.16 20.30
CA ASP A 29 4.39 11.55 20.79
C ASP A 29 3.47 11.82 19.61
N LEU A 30 2.42 11.01 19.51
CA LEU A 30 1.26 11.34 18.72
C LEU A 30 0.72 12.68 19.27
N VAL A 31 1.00 13.76 18.56
CA VAL A 31 0.34 15.03 18.84
C VAL A 31 -1.12 14.83 18.45
N VAL A 32 -1.96 14.55 19.44
CA VAL A 32 -3.41 14.61 19.25
C VAL A 32 -3.73 16.10 19.08
N ASP A 33 -3.94 16.52 17.84
CA ASP A 33 -4.44 17.85 17.51
C ASP A 33 -5.78 18.02 18.25
N GLU A 34 -5.92 19.08 19.05
CA GLU A 34 -7.08 19.35 19.94
C GLU A 34 -8.39 19.66 19.16
N GLY A 35 -8.55 19.13 17.95
CA GLY A 35 -9.78 19.22 17.17
C GLY A 35 -10.67 18.02 17.42
N VAL A 36 -11.98 18.23 17.44
CA VAL A 36 -12.99 17.16 17.38
C VAL A 36 -13.57 17.05 15.97
N GLY A 37 -14.08 15.86 15.64
CA GLY A 37 -14.71 15.60 14.36
C GLY A 37 -13.77 14.93 13.35
N ILE A 38 -14.33 14.59 12.19
CA ILE A 38 -13.63 13.86 11.13
C ILE A 38 -13.00 14.87 10.17
N THR A 39 -11.68 14.77 10.00
CA THR A 39 -10.92 15.52 8.99
C THR A 39 -10.20 14.55 8.06
N ALA A 40 -9.99 14.94 6.80
CA ALA A 40 -9.25 14.16 5.83
C ALA A 40 -8.20 15.01 5.12
N ILE A 41 -6.94 14.57 5.15
CA ILE A 41 -5.86 15.19 4.39
C ILE A 41 -5.71 14.38 3.10
N ARG A 42 -5.74 15.09 1.96
CA ARG A 42 -5.58 14.47 0.65
C ARG A 42 -4.40 15.06 -0.09
N THR A 43 -3.73 14.21 -0.83
CA THR A 43 -2.64 14.56 -1.73
C THR A 43 -3.07 14.33 -3.18
N ALA A 44 -2.48 15.06 -4.11
CA ALA A 44 -2.64 14.81 -5.54
C ALA A 44 -1.91 13.53 -6.00
N CYS A 45 -1.07 12.94 -5.16
CA CYS A 45 -0.37 11.70 -5.47
C CYS A 45 -1.34 10.52 -5.45
N PRO A 46 -1.35 9.69 -6.52
CA PRO A 46 -2.18 8.50 -6.57
C PRO A 46 -1.69 7.43 -5.59
N SER A 47 -2.59 6.62 -5.09
CA SER A 47 -2.22 5.37 -4.44
C SER A 47 -1.71 4.36 -5.48
N ALA A 48 -0.94 3.36 -5.03
CA ALA A 48 -0.48 2.29 -5.90
C ALA A 48 -0.79 0.93 -5.27
N GLY A 49 -1.14 -0.04 -6.11
CA GLY A 49 -1.48 -1.38 -5.65
C GLY A 49 -1.52 -2.41 -6.78
N ILE A 50 -1.87 -3.62 -6.40
CA ILE A 50 -2.11 -4.74 -7.32
C ILE A 50 -3.60 -5.07 -7.22
N PRO A 51 -4.36 -5.07 -8.34
CA PRO A 51 -5.74 -5.53 -8.33
C PRO A 51 -5.84 -7.01 -7.95
N ASP A 52 -6.94 -7.38 -7.33
CA ASP A 52 -7.20 -8.74 -6.91
C ASP A 52 -6.96 -9.74 -8.07
N TYR A 53 -6.36 -10.88 -7.73
CA TYR A 53 -6.06 -11.99 -8.63
C TYR A 53 -5.07 -11.70 -9.76
N THR A 54 -4.46 -10.52 -9.83
CA THR A 54 -3.51 -10.16 -10.90
C THR A 54 -2.04 -10.10 -10.45
N GLY A 55 -1.78 -10.31 -9.16
CA GLY A 55 -0.43 -10.33 -8.58
C GLY A 55 0.36 -11.61 -8.84
N ASP A 56 -0.30 -12.65 -9.32
CA ASP A 56 0.32 -13.95 -9.60
C ASP A 56 -0.02 -14.41 -11.01
N VAL A 57 0.84 -15.28 -11.55
CA VAL A 57 0.56 -16.03 -12.79
C VAL A 57 1.09 -17.45 -12.68
N THR A 58 0.28 -18.42 -13.10
CA THR A 58 0.69 -19.81 -13.25
C THR A 58 0.62 -20.18 -14.73
N LEU A 59 1.74 -20.65 -15.27
CA LEU A 59 1.83 -21.19 -16.61
C LEU A 59 1.81 -22.71 -16.54
N PHE A 60 1.05 -23.35 -17.41
CA PHE A 60 0.92 -24.80 -17.48
C PHE A 60 1.53 -25.36 -18.76
N ARG A 61 2.05 -26.58 -18.69
CA ARG A 61 2.42 -27.37 -19.84
C ARG A 61 1.14 -27.99 -20.46
N GLY A 62 0.66 -27.37 -21.51
CA GLY A 62 -0.58 -27.82 -22.20
C GLY A 62 -1.82 -27.05 -21.74
N ALA A 63 -2.99 -27.59 -22.08
CA ALA A 63 -4.27 -26.89 -21.89
C ALA A 63 -4.95 -27.15 -20.53
N THR A 64 -4.51 -28.15 -19.80
CA THR A 64 -5.17 -28.57 -18.54
C THR A 64 -4.41 -28.00 -17.33
N ALA A 65 -5.14 -27.32 -16.45
CA ALA A 65 -4.59 -26.71 -15.23
C ALA A 65 -4.57 -27.73 -14.09
N THR A 66 -3.63 -28.69 -14.13
CA THR A 66 -3.40 -29.68 -13.07
C THR A 66 -2.06 -29.41 -12.36
N ALA A 67 -1.90 -29.89 -11.15
CA ALA A 67 -0.69 -29.65 -10.35
C ALA A 67 0.59 -30.18 -11.01
N ASP A 68 0.52 -31.33 -11.67
CA ASP A 68 1.63 -31.94 -12.41
C ASP A 68 1.95 -31.22 -13.73
N ALA A 69 1.00 -30.45 -14.27
CA ALA A 69 1.17 -29.65 -15.47
C ALA A 69 1.74 -28.24 -15.18
N ILE A 70 1.93 -27.84 -13.93
CA ILE A 70 2.53 -26.55 -13.61
C ILE A 70 3.94 -26.47 -14.20
N ASP A 71 4.16 -25.42 -14.99
CA ASP A 71 5.43 -25.12 -15.65
C ASP A 71 6.19 -24.02 -14.90
N VAL A 72 5.59 -22.83 -14.84
CA VAL A 72 6.16 -21.67 -14.17
C VAL A 72 5.11 -21.02 -13.28
N THR A 73 5.48 -20.68 -12.07
CA THR A 73 4.72 -19.77 -11.20
C THR A 73 5.50 -18.49 -10.99
N ALA A 74 4.83 -17.35 -11.03
CA ALA A 74 5.46 -16.07 -10.73
C ALA A 74 4.54 -15.20 -9.91
N SER A 75 5.16 -14.40 -9.00
CA SER A 75 4.44 -13.48 -8.12
C SER A 75 5.08 -12.10 -8.19
N MET A 76 4.24 -11.08 -8.21
CA MET A 76 4.63 -9.67 -8.15
C MET A 76 4.75 -9.26 -6.68
N THR A 77 5.89 -8.68 -6.32
CA THR A 77 6.24 -8.33 -4.94
C THR A 77 6.86 -6.95 -4.88
N HIS A 78 7.07 -6.42 -3.67
CA HIS A 78 7.77 -5.16 -3.42
C HIS A 78 7.25 -3.98 -4.27
N VAL A 79 5.93 -3.87 -4.41
CA VAL A 79 5.33 -2.73 -5.11
C VAL A 79 5.59 -1.46 -4.31
N ARG A 80 6.25 -0.50 -4.95
CA ARG A 80 6.56 0.81 -4.36
C ARG A 80 6.21 1.90 -5.35
N SER A 81 5.64 2.98 -4.84
CA SER A 81 5.32 4.15 -5.64
C SER A 81 6.19 5.33 -5.23
N GLU A 82 6.66 6.04 -6.24
CA GLU A 82 7.29 7.35 -6.12
C GLU A 82 6.39 8.36 -6.82
N CYS A 83 6.13 9.49 -6.18
CA CYS A 83 5.27 10.50 -6.75
C CYS A 83 5.95 11.86 -6.70
N ASN A 84 5.92 12.56 -7.83
CA ASN A 84 6.36 13.94 -7.95
C ASN A 84 5.18 14.84 -8.38
N PRO A 85 4.62 15.64 -7.46
CA PRO A 85 3.52 16.56 -7.76
C PRO A 85 4.00 17.94 -8.26
N ASN A 86 5.30 18.13 -8.48
CA ASN A 86 5.88 19.42 -8.85
C ASN A 86 5.74 19.66 -10.35
N GLY A 87 4.72 20.38 -10.79
CA GLY A 87 4.48 20.68 -12.19
C GLY A 87 3.00 20.69 -12.52
N GLU A 88 2.67 20.81 -13.80
CA GLU A 88 1.29 20.76 -14.30
C GLU A 88 0.72 19.34 -14.24
N LYS A 89 1.59 18.32 -14.26
CA LYS A 89 1.23 16.93 -14.15
C LYS A 89 1.90 16.28 -12.94
N VAL A 90 1.15 15.46 -12.26
CA VAL A 90 1.65 14.57 -11.23
C VAL A 90 2.27 13.36 -11.92
N LEU A 91 3.57 13.14 -11.72
CA LEU A 91 4.25 11.95 -12.18
C LEU A 91 4.23 10.91 -11.07
N ALA A 92 3.58 9.77 -11.32
CA ALA A 92 3.62 8.61 -10.45
C ALA A 92 4.38 7.47 -11.12
N THR A 93 5.41 6.96 -10.48
CA THR A 93 6.18 5.80 -10.94
C THR A 93 5.99 4.66 -9.96
N VAL A 94 5.54 3.52 -10.45
CA VAL A 94 5.40 2.30 -9.67
C VAL A 94 6.50 1.33 -10.08
N ARG A 95 7.28 0.84 -9.10
CA ARG A 95 8.31 -0.18 -9.26
C ARG A 95 7.88 -1.44 -8.53
N PHE A 96 8.24 -2.59 -9.06
CA PHE A 96 7.93 -3.89 -8.48
C PHE A 96 8.96 -4.94 -8.89
N ASP A 97 9.04 -5.99 -8.10
CA ASP A 97 9.84 -7.17 -8.37
C ASP A 97 8.91 -8.32 -8.78
N VAL A 98 9.40 -9.16 -9.67
CA VAL A 98 8.75 -10.41 -10.05
C VAL A 98 9.67 -11.55 -9.64
N GLN A 99 9.18 -12.42 -8.77
CA GLN A 99 9.85 -13.66 -8.38
C GLN A 99 9.16 -14.83 -9.07
N ALA A 100 9.93 -15.70 -9.68
CA ALA A 100 9.39 -16.84 -10.39
C ALA A 100 10.11 -18.13 -10.03
N ARG A 101 9.36 -19.22 -10.17
CA ARG A 101 9.85 -20.59 -10.03
C ARG A 101 9.35 -21.42 -11.20
N ARG A 102 10.25 -22.26 -11.78
CA ARG A 102 9.93 -23.26 -12.79
C ARG A 102 9.99 -24.68 -12.21
N SER A 103 9.19 -25.58 -12.76
CA SER A 103 9.16 -27.00 -12.31
C SER A 103 10.29 -27.83 -12.89
N ASP A 104 10.75 -27.52 -14.11
CA ASP A 104 11.89 -28.19 -14.74
C ASP A 104 13.09 -27.25 -14.77
N SER A 105 14.18 -27.61 -14.09
CA SER A 105 15.39 -26.80 -14.00
C SER A 105 16.42 -27.08 -15.10
N HIS A 106 16.18 -28.05 -15.99
CA HIS A 106 17.13 -28.40 -17.06
C HIS A 106 17.16 -27.34 -18.16
N GLY A 107 18.37 -27.03 -18.58
CA GLY A 107 18.65 -26.04 -19.63
C GLY A 107 18.38 -24.59 -19.19
N ALA A 108 19.11 -23.67 -19.80
CA ALA A 108 18.82 -22.25 -19.61
C ALA A 108 17.51 -21.88 -20.36
N ARG A 109 16.65 -21.05 -19.72
CA ARG A 109 15.35 -20.69 -20.28
C ARG A 109 14.99 -19.26 -19.96
N ARG A 110 14.47 -18.56 -20.97
CA ARG A 110 13.90 -17.23 -20.82
C ARG A 110 12.37 -17.31 -20.84
N VAL A 111 11.72 -16.66 -19.88
CA VAL A 111 10.27 -16.52 -19.78
C VAL A 111 9.91 -15.05 -19.78
N THR A 112 9.02 -14.66 -20.69
CA THR A 112 8.53 -13.29 -20.78
C THR A 112 7.10 -13.24 -20.27
N LEU A 113 6.83 -12.43 -19.26
CA LEU A 113 5.51 -12.26 -18.68
C LEU A 113 4.99 -10.85 -18.97
N PRO A 114 3.83 -10.73 -19.63
CA PRO A 114 3.20 -9.43 -19.84
C PRO A 114 2.59 -8.93 -18.52
N TYR A 115 2.78 -7.63 -18.27
CA TYR A 115 2.13 -6.94 -17.16
C TYR A 115 1.43 -5.67 -17.64
N PHE A 116 0.48 -5.19 -16.89
CA PHE A 116 -0.16 -3.91 -17.17
C PHE A 116 0.16 -2.88 -16.08
N VAL A 117 0.10 -1.62 -16.50
CA VAL A 117 0.00 -0.46 -15.61
C VAL A 117 -1.28 0.27 -16.00
N THR A 118 -2.16 0.52 -15.06
CA THR A 118 -3.43 1.20 -15.32
C THR A 118 -3.62 2.36 -14.36
N VAL A 119 -4.21 3.44 -14.85
CA VAL A 119 -4.67 4.57 -14.05
C VAL A 119 -6.18 4.47 -13.93
N MET A 120 -6.65 4.44 -12.70
CA MET A 120 -8.08 4.47 -12.38
C MET A 120 -8.45 5.80 -11.74
N ARG A 121 -9.66 6.25 -11.97
CA ARG A 121 -10.26 7.45 -11.37
C ARG A 121 -11.49 7.07 -10.58
N GLY A 122 -11.55 7.56 -9.33
CA GLY A 122 -12.70 7.31 -8.46
C GLY A 122 -12.93 5.84 -8.12
N GLY A 123 -11.91 4.99 -8.26
CA GLY A 123 -11.96 3.57 -7.95
C GLY A 123 -12.66 2.68 -8.99
N ASN A 124 -13.26 3.25 -10.04
CA ASN A 124 -14.06 2.47 -10.99
C ASN A 124 -13.85 2.81 -12.48
N ALA A 125 -13.28 3.97 -12.81
CA ALA A 125 -13.09 4.38 -14.20
C ALA A 125 -11.64 4.18 -14.63
N VAL A 126 -11.40 3.32 -15.62
CA VAL A 126 -10.08 3.16 -16.25
C VAL A 126 -9.84 4.34 -17.19
N ILE A 127 -8.83 5.18 -16.88
CA ILE A 127 -8.46 6.36 -17.67
C ILE A 127 -7.38 6.01 -18.69
N ALA A 128 -6.42 5.18 -18.30
CA ALA A 128 -5.34 4.75 -19.16
C ALA A 128 -4.87 3.35 -18.78
N LYS A 129 -4.42 2.59 -19.78
CA LYS A 129 -3.78 1.28 -19.59
C LYS A 129 -2.61 1.15 -20.55
N ARG A 130 -1.48 0.65 -20.06
CA ARG A 130 -0.30 0.28 -20.83
C ARG A 130 0.11 -1.14 -20.49
N ILE A 131 0.64 -1.85 -21.48
CA ILE A 131 1.17 -3.21 -21.30
C ILE A 131 2.67 -3.14 -21.51
N GLY A 132 3.40 -3.76 -20.58
CA GLY A 132 4.84 -3.98 -20.63
C GLY A 132 5.16 -5.46 -20.51
N ASN A 133 6.44 -5.81 -20.60
CA ASN A 133 6.92 -7.17 -20.41
C ASN A 133 8.03 -7.20 -19.38
N VAL A 134 8.00 -8.17 -18.49
CA VAL A 134 9.11 -8.51 -17.61
C VAL A 134 9.73 -9.83 -18.11
N VAL A 135 11.05 -9.85 -18.17
CA VAL A 135 11.83 -10.98 -18.66
C VAL A 135 12.52 -11.65 -17.48
N LEU A 136 12.31 -12.94 -17.35
CA LEU A 136 12.88 -13.81 -16.32
C LEU A 136 13.85 -14.78 -16.99
N ASP A 137 15.13 -14.68 -16.64
CA ASP A 137 16.18 -15.57 -17.16
C ASP A 137 16.50 -16.64 -16.10
N PHE A 138 16.21 -17.89 -16.41
CA PHE A 138 16.56 -19.06 -15.60
C PHE A 138 17.86 -19.64 -16.17
N ALA A 139 18.91 -19.67 -15.37
CA ALA A 139 20.13 -20.38 -15.73
C ALA A 139 19.91 -21.90 -15.68
N ASP A 140 20.76 -22.66 -16.36
CA ASP A 140 20.72 -24.12 -16.28
C ASP A 140 20.91 -24.59 -14.84
N GLY A 141 20.10 -25.56 -14.41
CA GLY A 141 20.05 -26.06 -13.04
C GLY A 141 19.36 -25.15 -12.02
N GLN A 142 18.94 -23.94 -12.39
CA GLN A 142 18.24 -22.99 -11.51
C GLN A 142 16.73 -23.10 -11.68
N ASP A 143 16.01 -23.32 -10.58
CA ASP A 143 14.54 -23.36 -10.57
C ASP A 143 13.91 -21.99 -10.26
N ARG A 144 14.71 -20.97 -9.90
CA ARG A 144 14.26 -19.63 -9.53
C ARG A 144 14.87 -18.54 -10.41
N ALA A 145 14.08 -17.53 -10.69
CA ALA A 145 14.52 -16.30 -11.34
C ALA A 145 13.80 -15.09 -10.72
N GLN A 146 14.44 -13.94 -10.82
CA GLN A 146 13.89 -12.67 -10.37
C GLN A 146 14.19 -11.59 -11.38
N ALA A 147 13.26 -10.66 -11.57
CA ALA A 147 13.44 -9.47 -12.35
C ALA A 147 12.64 -8.32 -11.74
N SER A 148 13.07 -7.08 -12.01
CA SER A 148 12.35 -5.88 -11.61
C SER A 148 11.79 -5.18 -12.84
N ALA A 149 10.64 -4.53 -12.68
CA ALA A 149 10.04 -3.71 -13.70
C ALA A 149 9.41 -2.46 -13.09
N SER A 150 9.04 -1.51 -13.94
CA SER A 150 8.39 -0.27 -13.51
C SER A 150 7.42 0.23 -14.56
N GLY A 151 6.50 1.07 -14.13
CA GLY A 151 5.61 1.81 -14.99
C GLY A 151 5.35 3.20 -14.44
N SER A 152 5.13 4.18 -15.32
CA SER A 152 4.87 5.55 -14.93
C SER A 152 3.55 6.03 -15.50
N ALA A 153 2.86 6.85 -14.71
CA ALA A 153 1.62 7.51 -15.07
C ALA A 153 1.77 9.02 -14.92
N TYR A 154 1.20 9.77 -15.86
CA TYR A 154 1.09 11.22 -15.80
C TYR A 154 -0.38 11.58 -15.61
N ILE A 155 -0.69 12.21 -14.49
CA ILE A 155 -2.04 12.64 -14.14
C ILE A 155 -2.07 14.16 -14.14
N ASP A 156 -3.08 14.75 -14.76
CA ASP A 156 -3.24 16.20 -14.76
C ASP A 156 -3.47 16.70 -13.33
N LYS A 157 -2.62 17.61 -12.87
CA LYS A 157 -2.67 18.09 -11.49
C LYS A 157 -3.98 18.80 -11.17
N ALA A 158 -4.54 19.52 -12.15
CA ALA A 158 -5.82 20.19 -11.98
C ALA A 158 -6.96 19.19 -11.73
N GLU A 159 -6.93 18.02 -12.39
CA GLU A 159 -7.90 16.94 -12.17
C GLU A 159 -7.71 16.22 -10.83
N ALA A 160 -6.47 16.09 -10.37
CA ALA A 160 -6.12 15.45 -9.08
C ALA A 160 -6.27 16.41 -7.89
N THR A 161 -6.63 17.67 -8.12
CA THR A 161 -6.79 18.69 -7.08
C THR A 161 -8.28 18.91 -6.79
N LEU A 162 -8.63 18.87 -5.50
CA LEU A 162 -9.98 19.19 -5.06
C LEU A 162 -10.29 20.68 -5.28
N PRO A 163 -11.53 21.04 -5.64
CA PRO A 163 -12.01 22.41 -5.53
C PRO A 163 -11.77 22.93 -4.11
N ARG A 164 -11.30 24.19 -4.00
CA ARG A 164 -10.94 24.79 -2.72
C ARG A 164 -12.04 24.68 -1.67
N GLU A 165 -13.29 24.89 -2.07
CA GLU A 165 -14.46 24.83 -1.21
C GLU A 165 -14.63 23.43 -0.58
N ILE A 166 -14.43 22.37 -1.37
CA ILE A 166 -14.50 20.99 -0.90
C ILE A 166 -13.30 20.66 0.00
N HIS A 167 -12.10 21.10 -0.41
CA HIS A 167 -10.88 20.95 0.41
C HIS A 167 -11.06 21.56 1.79
N ASP A 168 -11.50 22.84 1.86
CA ASP A 168 -11.69 23.55 3.11
C ASP A 168 -12.74 22.86 4.00
N ARG A 169 -13.80 22.31 3.39
CA ARG A 169 -14.86 21.56 4.10
C ARG A 169 -14.35 20.28 4.76
N ILE A 170 -13.49 19.50 4.09
CA ILE A 170 -12.98 18.23 4.61
C ILE A 170 -11.78 18.40 5.55
N THR A 171 -11.07 19.54 5.49
CA THR A 171 -9.92 19.83 6.35
C THR A 171 -10.26 20.74 7.52
N LYS A 172 -11.51 21.25 7.59
CA LYS A 172 -11.96 22.15 8.65
C LYS A 172 -11.78 21.49 10.03
N LYS A 173 -10.98 22.12 10.89
CA LYS A 173 -10.91 21.74 12.30
C LYS A 173 -12.16 22.24 13.01
N ARG A 174 -12.78 21.39 13.81
CA ARG A 174 -13.99 21.66 14.59
C ARG A 174 -13.67 21.66 16.07
N LYS A 175 -14.47 22.38 16.85
CA LYS A 175 -14.37 22.40 18.31
C LYS A 175 -15.52 21.61 18.91
N ALA A 176 -15.32 21.13 20.14
CA ALA A 176 -16.40 20.51 20.89
C ALA A 176 -17.54 21.50 21.08
N GLY A 177 -18.77 21.12 20.70
CA GLY A 177 -19.95 21.98 20.74
C GLY A 177 -20.30 22.65 19.41
N ASP A 178 -19.46 22.59 18.38
CA ASP A 178 -19.85 23.00 17.03
C ASP A 178 -20.98 22.07 16.53
N TYR A 179 -22.01 22.65 15.90
CA TYR A 179 -23.19 21.88 15.45
C TYR A 179 -22.82 20.81 14.38
N ASP A 180 -21.73 21.05 13.65
CA ASP A 180 -21.23 20.15 12.60
C ASP A 180 -20.06 19.25 13.07
N ALA A 181 -19.74 19.25 14.36
CA ALA A 181 -18.61 18.47 14.90
C ALA A 181 -18.78 16.94 14.71
N ALA A 182 -20.03 16.46 14.77
CA ALA A 182 -20.37 15.06 14.59
C ALA A 182 -20.67 14.67 13.13
N ILE A 183 -20.64 15.64 12.20
CA ILE A 183 -20.98 15.39 10.80
C ILE A 183 -19.70 14.96 10.04
N ASP A 184 -19.74 13.77 9.45
CA ASP A 184 -18.70 13.35 8.51
C ASP A 184 -18.89 14.09 7.17
N PRO A 185 -17.96 15.00 6.79
CA PRO A 185 -18.07 15.71 5.52
C PRO A 185 -17.98 14.75 4.32
N LEU A 186 -17.31 13.60 4.44
CA LEU A 186 -17.19 12.61 3.36
C LEU A 186 -18.48 11.82 3.15
N ALA A 187 -19.42 11.82 4.11
CA ALA A 187 -20.73 11.22 3.95
C ALA A 187 -21.66 12.06 3.02
N GLN A 188 -21.36 13.34 2.81
CA GLN A 188 -22.14 14.21 1.95
C GLN A 188 -21.96 13.82 0.47
N PRO A 189 -23.04 13.58 -0.31
CA PRO A 189 -22.93 13.08 -1.68
C PRO A 189 -22.09 13.95 -2.61
N GLU A 190 -22.20 15.27 -2.51
CA GLU A 190 -21.44 16.24 -3.31
C GLU A 190 -19.95 16.20 -3.00
N VAL A 191 -19.57 16.10 -1.72
CA VAL A 191 -18.19 16.00 -1.27
C VAL A 191 -17.61 14.68 -1.75
N ARG A 192 -18.33 13.58 -1.55
CA ARG A 192 -17.92 12.26 -2.00
C ARG A 192 -17.71 12.19 -3.50
N ALA A 193 -18.61 12.78 -4.30
CA ALA A 193 -18.48 12.85 -5.73
C ALA A 193 -17.28 13.69 -6.18
N ALA A 194 -17.03 14.83 -5.53
CA ALA A 194 -15.86 15.67 -5.81
C ALA A 194 -14.54 14.94 -5.44
N VAL A 195 -14.50 14.27 -4.29
CA VAL A 195 -13.35 13.48 -3.86
C VAL A 195 -13.10 12.34 -4.85
N ALA A 196 -14.12 11.60 -5.27
CA ALA A 196 -13.98 10.52 -6.26
C ALA A 196 -13.41 11.04 -7.58
N ARG A 197 -13.90 12.18 -8.09
CA ARG A 197 -13.37 12.78 -9.33
C ARG A 197 -11.89 13.18 -9.23
N ALA A 198 -11.42 13.59 -8.06
CA ALA A 198 -10.04 14.02 -7.83
C ALA A 198 -9.13 12.87 -7.32
N THR A 199 -9.68 11.66 -7.13
CA THR A 199 -8.92 10.50 -6.68
C THR A 199 -8.45 9.68 -7.87
N PHE A 200 -7.15 9.41 -7.91
CA PHE A 200 -6.52 8.54 -8.89
C PHE A 200 -5.75 7.45 -8.18
N ASP A 201 -5.75 6.27 -8.79
CA ASP A 201 -5.00 5.11 -8.35
C ASP A 201 -4.18 4.57 -9.53
N VAL A 202 -2.98 4.09 -9.27
CA VAL A 202 -2.13 3.43 -10.26
C VAL A 202 -1.98 1.97 -9.87
N PHE A 203 -2.51 1.09 -10.68
CA PHE A 203 -2.43 -0.34 -10.45
C PHE A 203 -1.46 -1.01 -11.41
N VAL A 204 -0.74 -2.01 -10.89
CA VAL A 204 0.12 -2.90 -11.66
C VAL A 204 -0.32 -4.35 -11.44
N GLY A 205 -0.21 -5.18 -12.46
CA GLY A 205 -0.57 -6.60 -12.34
C GLY A 205 -0.13 -7.36 -13.59
N PHE A 206 -0.10 -8.68 -13.52
CA PHE A 206 0.12 -9.49 -14.72
C PHE A 206 -1.07 -9.36 -15.67
N GLN A 207 -0.76 -9.22 -16.97
CA GLN A 207 -1.77 -9.27 -18.01
C GLN A 207 -2.16 -10.72 -18.25
N LEU A 208 -3.21 -11.14 -17.58
CA LEU A 208 -3.72 -12.51 -17.60
C LEU A 208 -4.74 -12.73 -18.72
N SER A 209 -4.82 -13.94 -19.24
CA SER A 209 -5.98 -14.40 -20.00
C SER A 209 -7.15 -14.69 -19.06
N ASP A 210 -8.37 -14.81 -19.62
CA ASP A 210 -9.57 -15.13 -18.84
C ASP A 210 -9.41 -16.46 -18.07
N ALA A 211 -8.79 -17.46 -18.68
CA ALA A 211 -8.51 -18.74 -18.04
C ALA A 211 -7.53 -18.60 -16.85
N GLN A 212 -6.48 -17.81 -17.01
CA GLN A 212 -5.52 -17.54 -15.92
C GLN A 212 -6.17 -16.74 -14.77
N LEU A 213 -6.98 -15.75 -15.11
CA LEU A 213 -7.70 -14.97 -14.11
C LEU A 213 -8.71 -15.84 -13.34
N SER A 214 -9.47 -16.67 -14.05
CA SER A 214 -10.39 -17.64 -13.44
C SER A 214 -9.66 -18.63 -12.53
N TYR A 215 -8.51 -19.13 -12.96
CA TYR A 215 -7.68 -20.01 -12.13
C TYR A 215 -7.24 -19.31 -10.84
N ASN A 216 -6.76 -18.08 -10.93
CA ASN A 216 -6.34 -17.30 -9.74
C ASN A 216 -7.50 -17.01 -8.80
N ALA A 217 -8.70 -16.79 -9.29
CA ALA A 217 -9.89 -16.48 -8.49
C ALA A 217 -10.49 -17.71 -7.79
N THR A 218 -10.12 -18.93 -8.19
CA THR A 218 -10.76 -20.17 -7.70
C THR A 218 -9.83 -21.11 -6.92
N ARG A 219 -8.53 -20.79 -6.83
CA ARG A 219 -7.54 -21.60 -6.10
C ARG A 219 -7.42 -21.22 -4.62
#